data_48835666b8599cf5460c8b62c0383994
#
_entry.id   48835666b8599cf5460c8b62c0383994
#
_cell.length_a   1.000
_cell.length_b   1.000
_cell.length_c   1.000
_cell.angle_alpha   90.00
_cell.angle_beta   90.00
_cell.angle_gamma   90.00
#
_symmetry.space_group_name_H-M   'P 1'
#
loop_
_entity.id
_entity.type
_entity.pdbx_description
1 polymer ?
#
loop_
_entity_poly.entity_id
_entity_poly.type
_entity_poly.pdbx_seq_one_letter_code
_entity_poly.pdbx_strand_id
1 'polypeptide(L)'
;MARASVLTILASVFILAITFDVSVFASVDSNSYVDSKNQFSINPPSGWTVDSSGAYGTSVILYGPTDSNFRINMNVVVEATSLSLSDYVSSTKSQLSTGLTNYHLVSETSTTIGGLAAYKLVNTFTQGLYSIEDEQDVLVQNQKAYVITSTALQTNYATYQPAFDESVQTFKSTGLTFPWTIVLIGAAIAGGVAVGLTVFFMRRRGQVNIPPAMPQPPPSTPPS
;
A
#
# COMPACT_ATOMS: atom_id res chain seq x y z
N MET A 1 19.80 4.94 11.92
CA MET A 1 18.73 4.12 12.53
C MET A 1 17.46 4.38 11.74
N ALA A 2 17.17 3.53 10.76
CA ALA A 2 16.03 3.68 9.87
C ALA A 2 14.83 2.94 10.48
N ARG A 3 13.92 3.66 11.13
CA ARG A 3 12.65 3.12 11.65
C ARG A 3 11.41 3.60 10.88
N ALA A 4 11.60 4.24 9.73
CA ALA A 4 10.48 4.92 9.04
C ALA A 4 9.70 4.05 8.04
N SER A 5 10.24 2.92 7.58
CA SER A 5 9.69 2.21 6.42
C SER A 5 8.63 1.15 6.71
N VAL A 6 8.40 0.78 7.98
CA VAL A 6 7.53 -0.36 8.34
C VAL A 6 6.05 -0.12 8.01
N LEU A 7 5.62 1.14 8.07
CA LEU A 7 4.19 1.45 8.00
C LEU A 7 3.66 1.53 6.56
N THR A 8 4.51 1.86 5.61
CA THR A 8 4.09 2.14 4.24
C THR A 8 3.92 0.87 3.42
N ILE A 9 4.78 -0.14 3.62
CA ILE A 9 4.65 -1.44 2.93
C ILE A 9 3.38 -2.17 3.39
N LEU A 10 3.06 -2.12 4.69
CA LEU A 10 1.80 -2.66 5.20
C LEU A 10 0.58 -1.88 4.69
N ALA A 11 0.71 -0.57 4.47
CA ALA A 11 -0.39 0.23 3.92
C ALA A 11 -0.73 -0.17 2.48
N SER A 12 0.25 -0.58 1.68
CA SER A 12 0.01 -0.99 0.29
C SER A 12 -0.81 -2.28 0.18
N VAL A 13 -0.74 -3.15 1.18
CA VAL A 13 -1.53 -4.40 1.24
C VAL A 13 -2.94 -4.16 1.83
N PHE A 14 -3.14 -3.07 2.58
CA PHE A 14 -4.39 -2.80 3.30
C PHE A 14 -5.51 -2.14 2.48
N ILE A 15 -5.33 -1.90 1.21
CA ILE A 15 -6.25 -1.11 0.36
C ILE A 15 -7.62 -1.80 0.12
N LEU A 16 -8.02 -2.75 0.91
CA LEU A 16 -8.85 -3.75 0.30
C LEU A 16 -10.30 -3.92 0.71
N ALA A 17 -10.83 -3.28 1.65
CA ALA A 17 -12.15 -3.67 2.16
C ALA A 17 -13.07 -2.51 2.53
N ILE A 18 -13.14 -1.47 1.70
CA ILE A 18 -14.17 -0.44 1.91
C ILE A 18 -14.91 -0.22 0.59
N THR A 19 -16.12 -0.75 0.51
CA THR A 19 -17.08 -0.38 -0.52
C THR A 19 -17.53 1.06 -0.25
N PHE A 20 -16.96 2.01 -0.99
CA PHE A 20 -17.57 3.33 -1.16
C PHE A 20 -18.10 3.43 -2.58
N ASP A 21 -19.33 3.91 -2.68
CA ASP A 21 -19.91 4.30 -3.97
C ASP A 21 -18.98 5.30 -4.64
N VAL A 22 -18.34 4.86 -5.70
CA VAL A 22 -17.40 5.67 -6.46
C VAL A 22 -18.15 6.41 -7.52
N SER A 23 -18.11 7.71 -7.44
CA SER A 23 -18.41 8.62 -8.55
C SER A 23 -17.70 8.16 -9.82
N VAL A 24 -18.44 8.13 -10.92
CA VAL A 24 -18.00 7.71 -12.25
C VAL A 24 -16.72 8.43 -12.65
N PHE A 25 -15.59 7.72 -12.63
CA PHE A 25 -14.38 8.18 -13.27
C PHE A 25 -14.40 7.76 -14.74
N ALA A 26 -14.12 8.70 -15.62
CA ALA A 26 -14.05 8.46 -17.04
C ALA A 26 -13.03 7.35 -17.33
N SER A 27 -13.40 6.40 -18.17
CA SER A 27 -12.50 5.39 -18.71
C SER A 27 -11.37 6.09 -19.46
N VAL A 28 -10.16 5.97 -18.97
CA VAL A 28 -8.98 6.45 -19.67
C VAL A 28 -8.53 5.37 -20.62
N ASP A 29 -8.79 5.57 -21.92
CA ASP A 29 -8.18 4.78 -22.97
C ASP A 29 -6.65 4.82 -22.83
N SER A 30 -6.04 3.66 -22.74
CA SER A 30 -4.61 3.30 -22.91
C SER A 30 -3.53 4.39 -22.71
N ASN A 31 -3.75 5.36 -21.85
CA ASN A 31 -2.76 6.37 -21.55
C ASN A 31 -1.94 5.94 -20.32
N SER A 32 -0.63 5.96 -20.48
CA SER A 32 0.33 5.74 -19.40
C SER A 32 0.07 6.69 -18.24
N TYR A 33 -0.08 6.18 -17.03
CA TYR A 33 0.01 7.01 -15.83
C TYR A 33 1.44 7.47 -15.64
N VAL A 34 1.62 8.77 -15.41
CA VAL A 34 2.95 9.37 -15.19
C VAL A 34 2.96 10.10 -13.86
N ASP A 35 3.82 9.67 -12.94
CA ASP A 35 4.10 10.37 -11.69
C ASP A 35 5.41 11.15 -11.80
N SER A 36 5.30 12.43 -12.14
CA SER A 36 6.47 13.32 -12.26
C SER A 36 7.16 13.57 -10.92
N LYS A 37 6.42 13.52 -9.80
CA LYS A 37 6.97 13.71 -8.45
C LYS A 37 7.82 12.53 -8.02
N ASN A 38 7.34 11.32 -8.24
CA ASN A 38 8.02 10.09 -7.87
C ASN A 38 8.87 9.52 -9.01
N GLN A 39 8.78 10.14 -10.20
CA GLN A 39 9.61 9.83 -11.37
C GLN A 39 9.41 8.41 -11.90
N PHE A 40 8.17 8.03 -12.15
CA PHE A 40 7.85 6.79 -12.81
C PHE A 40 6.64 6.93 -13.74
N SER A 41 6.47 5.93 -14.60
CA SER A 41 5.26 5.71 -15.38
C SER A 41 4.89 4.24 -15.40
N ILE A 42 3.59 3.95 -15.54
CA ILE A 42 3.03 2.60 -15.66
C ILE A 42 1.75 2.67 -16.48
N ASN A 43 1.50 1.66 -17.33
CA ASN A 43 0.23 1.55 -18.04
C ASN A 43 -0.77 0.75 -17.21
N PRO A 44 -1.94 1.31 -16.89
CA PRO A 44 -3.01 0.54 -16.28
C PRO A 44 -3.45 -0.61 -17.19
N PRO A 45 -3.87 -1.76 -16.64
CA PRO A 45 -4.57 -2.76 -17.44
C PRO A 45 -5.78 -2.16 -18.14
N SER A 46 -6.12 -2.68 -19.32
CA SER A 46 -7.23 -2.15 -20.14
C SER A 46 -8.55 -2.15 -19.35
N GLY A 47 -9.26 -1.04 -19.37
CA GLY A 47 -10.55 -0.86 -18.69
C GLY A 47 -10.45 -0.63 -17.17
N TRP A 48 -9.24 -0.51 -16.61
CA TRP A 48 -9.08 -0.20 -15.19
C TRP A 48 -9.13 1.30 -14.92
N THR A 49 -9.59 1.68 -13.72
CA THR A 49 -9.66 3.07 -13.30
C THR A 49 -8.43 3.46 -12.49
N VAL A 50 -7.96 4.70 -12.68
CA VAL A 50 -6.77 5.24 -12.00
C VAL A 50 -7.19 6.16 -10.87
N ASP A 51 -6.65 5.94 -9.67
CA ASP A 51 -6.77 6.83 -8.52
C ASP A 51 -5.37 7.31 -8.10
N SER A 52 -5.12 8.58 -8.29
CA SER A 52 -3.87 9.26 -7.91
C SER A 52 -4.04 10.19 -6.70
N SER A 53 -5.05 9.99 -5.89
CA SER A 53 -5.35 10.82 -4.71
C SER A 53 -4.31 10.71 -3.60
N GLY A 54 -3.42 9.72 -3.65
CA GLY A 54 -2.49 9.40 -2.57
C GLY A 54 -3.14 8.64 -1.42
N ALA A 55 -4.31 8.03 -1.67
CA ALA A 55 -4.99 7.21 -0.69
C ALA A 55 -4.05 6.12 -0.17
N TYR A 56 -4.13 5.84 1.13
CA TYR A 56 -3.35 4.79 1.81
C TYR A 56 -1.81 4.93 1.68
N GLY A 57 -1.31 6.12 1.33
CA GLY A 57 0.13 6.37 1.12
C GLY A 57 0.68 5.86 -0.20
N THR A 58 -0.19 5.48 -1.14
CA THR A 58 0.21 5.07 -2.49
C THR A 58 0.45 6.27 -3.39
N SER A 59 1.28 6.10 -4.40
CA SER A 59 1.42 7.08 -5.49
C SER A 59 0.26 6.98 -6.48
N VAL A 60 -0.21 5.76 -6.72
CA VAL A 60 -1.35 5.47 -7.59
C VAL A 60 -1.97 4.14 -7.19
N ILE A 61 -3.29 4.03 -7.38
CA ILE A 61 -4.03 2.78 -7.33
C ILE A 61 -4.72 2.60 -8.69
N LEU A 62 -4.58 1.41 -9.26
CA LEU A 62 -5.24 0.97 -10.47
C LEU A 62 -6.32 -0.02 -10.06
N TYR A 63 -7.57 0.38 -10.16
CA TYR A 63 -8.70 -0.44 -9.76
C TYR A 63 -9.26 -1.24 -10.93
N GLY A 64 -9.26 -2.54 -10.77
CA GLY A 64 -9.89 -3.49 -11.67
C GLY A 64 -11.36 -3.78 -11.34
N PRO A 65 -11.90 -4.87 -11.86
CA PRO A 65 -13.25 -5.32 -11.57
C PRO A 65 -13.42 -5.71 -10.09
N THR A 66 -14.67 -5.74 -9.63
CA THR A 66 -15.04 -6.25 -8.33
C THR A 66 -15.44 -7.71 -8.49
N ASP A 67 -14.88 -8.58 -7.65
CA ASP A 67 -15.21 -9.98 -7.56
C ASP A 67 -15.51 -10.37 -6.13
N SER A 68 -16.69 -10.97 -5.88
CA SER A 68 -17.12 -11.42 -4.55
C SER A 68 -16.98 -10.33 -3.46
N ASN A 69 -17.33 -9.09 -3.79
CA ASN A 69 -17.16 -7.87 -2.98
C ASN A 69 -15.70 -7.47 -2.71
N PHE A 70 -14.74 -8.11 -3.37
CA PHE A 70 -13.35 -7.74 -3.34
C PHE A 70 -13.00 -6.98 -4.62
N ARG A 71 -12.37 -5.82 -4.50
CA ARG A 71 -11.94 -5.06 -5.66
C ARG A 71 -10.49 -5.39 -6.01
N ILE A 72 -10.32 -6.05 -7.14
CA ILE A 72 -9.01 -6.37 -7.70
C ILE A 72 -8.28 -5.07 -7.97
N ASN A 73 -7.00 -5.00 -7.60
CA ASN A 73 -6.26 -3.77 -7.77
C ASN A 73 -4.76 -4.00 -7.95
N MET A 74 -4.13 -2.98 -8.52
CA MET A 74 -2.69 -2.78 -8.45
C MET A 74 -2.42 -1.45 -7.77
N ASN A 75 -1.29 -1.30 -7.11
CA ASN A 75 -0.87 -0.02 -6.59
C ASN A 75 0.65 0.15 -6.68
N VAL A 76 1.10 1.39 -6.66
CA VAL A 76 2.52 1.72 -6.60
C VAL A 76 2.79 2.54 -5.36
N VAL A 77 3.69 2.05 -4.53
CA VAL A 77 4.26 2.79 -3.40
C VAL A 77 5.70 3.17 -3.74
N VAL A 78 6.07 4.40 -3.42
CA VAL A 78 7.45 4.88 -3.59
C VAL A 78 7.98 5.38 -2.27
N GLU A 79 9.09 4.79 -1.84
CA GLU A 79 9.75 5.12 -0.57
C GLU A 79 11.19 5.55 -0.79
N ALA A 80 11.67 6.51 0.02
CA ALA A 80 13.08 6.80 0.09
C ALA A 80 13.81 5.66 0.84
N THR A 81 14.90 5.14 0.27
CA THR A 81 15.68 4.09 0.89
C THR A 81 17.18 4.26 0.61
N SER A 82 18.00 3.87 1.58
CA SER A 82 19.45 3.71 1.41
C SER A 82 19.85 2.23 1.31
N LEU A 83 18.88 1.31 1.39
CA LEU A 83 19.13 -0.11 1.31
C LEU A 83 19.44 -0.55 -0.11
N SER A 84 20.23 -1.62 -0.23
CA SER A 84 20.31 -2.36 -1.49
C SER A 84 18.97 -3.01 -1.82
N LEU A 85 18.76 -3.41 -3.07
CA LEU A 85 17.55 -4.13 -3.49
C LEU A 85 17.33 -5.40 -2.66
N SER A 86 18.39 -6.21 -2.43
CA SER A 86 18.32 -7.44 -1.64
C SER A 86 17.96 -7.18 -0.17
N ASP A 87 18.55 -6.14 0.44
CA ASP A 87 18.28 -5.80 1.83
C ASP A 87 16.86 -5.24 1.99
N TYR A 88 16.40 -4.44 1.02
CA TYR A 88 15.03 -3.93 1.00
C TYR A 88 14.02 -5.08 0.89
N VAL A 89 14.22 -6.03 -0.02
CA VAL A 89 13.37 -7.23 -0.16
C VAL A 89 13.37 -8.07 1.11
N SER A 90 14.53 -8.28 1.75
CA SER A 90 14.61 -9.01 3.01
C SER A 90 13.84 -8.32 4.13
N SER A 91 13.93 -6.99 4.22
CA SER A 91 13.14 -6.18 5.15
C SER A 91 11.64 -6.28 4.85
N THR A 92 11.24 -6.21 3.58
CA THR A 92 9.84 -6.36 3.15
C THR A 92 9.27 -7.70 3.59
N LYS A 93 9.95 -8.81 3.30
CA LYS A 93 9.50 -10.16 3.73
C LYS A 93 9.32 -10.27 5.24
N SER A 94 10.26 -9.73 6.01
CA SER A 94 10.16 -9.71 7.46
C SER A 94 8.94 -8.94 7.96
N GLN A 95 8.64 -7.80 7.33
CA GLN A 95 7.48 -6.97 7.70
C GLN A 95 6.15 -7.64 7.33
N LEU A 96 6.07 -8.22 6.13
CA LEU A 96 4.87 -8.96 5.70
C LEU A 96 4.59 -10.14 6.62
N SER A 97 5.61 -10.93 6.97
CA SER A 97 5.47 -12.10 7.83
C SER A 97 5.03 -11.76 9.26
N THR A 98 5.34 -10.56 9.75
CA THR A 98 4.92 -10.13 11.09
C THR A 98 3.61 -9.35 11.10
N GLY A 99 3.26 -8.73 9.97
CA GLY A 99 2.11 -7.82 9.87
C GLY A 99 0.85 -8.45 9.29
N LEU A 100 0.98 -9.54 8.52
CA LEU A 100 -0.16 -10.17 7.84
C LEU A 100 -0.58 -11.48 8.53
N THR A 101 -1.89 -11.70 8.61
CA THR A 101 -2.46 -12.91 9.18
C THR A 101 -2.36 -14.07 8.19
N ASN A 102 -1.90 -15.24 8.65
CA ASN A 102 -1.71 -16.43 7.81
C ASN A 102 -0.83 -16.17 6.59
N TYR A 103 0.19 -15.33 6.76
CA TYR A 103 1.11 -15.01 5.69
C TYR A 103 1.93 -16.23 5.27
N HIS A 104 2.06 -16.40 3.95
CA HIS A 104 2.91 -17.40 3.33
C HIS A 104 3.56 -16.83 2.07
N LEU A 105 4.89 -16.87 2.00
CA LEU A 105 5.63 -16.56 0.77
C LEU A 105 5.55 -17.78 -0.16
N VAL A 106 4.87 -17.64 -1.29
CA VAL A 106 4.70 -18.68 -2.30
C VAL A 106 5.95 -18.80 -3.18
N SER A 107 6.46 -17.66 -3.65
CA SER A 107 7.67 -17.63 -4.46
C SER A 107 8.41 -16.29 -4.36
N GLU A 108 9.72 -16.36 -4.60
CA GLU A 108 10.62 -15.22 -4.75
C GLU A 108 11.46 -15.44 -6.01
N THR A 109 11.43 -14.50 -6.93
CA THR A 109 12.13 -14.62 -8.22
C THR A 109 12.84 -13.32 -8.56
N SER A 110 14.12 -13.41 -8.93
CA SER A 110 14.84 -12.28 -9.54
C SER A 110 14.34 -12.06 -10.96
N THR A 111 14.07 -10.81 -11.32
CA THR A 111 13.56 -10.42 -12.63
C THR A 111 14.12 -9.09 -13.08
N THR A 112 13.66 -8.59 -14.22
CA THR A 112 14.00 -7.27 -14.77
C THR A 112 12.72 -6.56 -15.17
N ILE A 113 12.53 -5.32 -14.71
CA ILE A 113 11.38 -4.48 -15.02
C ILE A 113 11.90 -3.12 -15.48
N GLY A 114 11.47 -2.68 -16.67
CA GLY A 114 11.94 -1.42 -17.26
C GLY A 114 13.47 -1.34 -17.45
N GLY A 115 14.14 -2.48 -17.59
CA GLY A 115 15.61 -2.57 -17.69
C GLY A 115 16.34 -2.54 -16.34
N LEU A 116 15.62 -2.50 -15.22
CA LEU A 116 16.18 -2.49 -13.87
C LEU A 116 16.05 -3.87 -13.21
N ALA A 117 17.06 -4.24 -12.42
CA ALA A 117 16.95 -5.43 -11.58
C ALA A 117 15.80 -5.28 -10.59
N ALA A 118 15.01 -6.34 -10.45
CA ALA A 118 13.84 -6.39 -9.58
C ALA A 118 13.71 -7.76 -8.91
N TYR A 119 12.90 -7.82 -7.87
CA TYR A 119 12.39 -9.07 -7.30
C TYR A 119 10.87 -9.10 -7.40
N LYS A 120 10.34 -10.27 -7.76
CA LYS A 120 8.92 -10.59 -7.70
C LYS A 120 8.70 -11.51 -6.50
N LEU A 121 7.84 -11.09 -5.58
CA LEU A 121 7.40 -11.86 -4.41
C LEU A 121 5.93 -12.20 -4.61
N VAL A 122 5.58 -13.47 -4.64
CA VAL A 122 4.18 -13.91 -4.63
C VAL A 122 3.86 -14.39 -3.22
N ASN A 123 2.80 -13.86 -2.64
CA ASN A 123 2.42 -14.12 -1.26
C ASN A 123 0.95 -14.49 -1.16
N THR A 124 0.61 -15.26 -0.13
CA THR A 124 -0.78 -15.47 0.28
C THR A 124 -0.96 -15.07 1.74
N PHE A 125 -2.14 -14.54 2.07
CA PHE A 125 -2.49 -14.14 3.43
C PHE A 125 -4.01 -14.01 3.58
N THR A 126 -4.47 -13.79 4.82
CA THR A 126 -5.89 -13.59 5.13
C THR A 126 -6.11 -12.14 5.56
N GLN A 127 -7.12 -11.48 4.98
CA GLN A 127 -7.57 -10.17 5.40
C GLN A 127 -9.07 -10.17 5.61
N GLY A 128 -9.49 -10.10 6.88
CA GLY A 128 -10.89 -10.24 7.24
C GLY A 128 -11.45 -11.61 6.81
N LEU A 129 -12.39 -11.62 5.88
CA LEU A 129 -13.01 -12.83 5.33
C LEU A 129 -12.36 -13.31 4.02
N TYR A 130 -11.36 -12.59 3.53
CA TYR A 130 -10.76 -12.84 2.22
C TYR A 130 -9.45 -13.60 2.34
N SER A 131 -9.31 -14.67 1.55
CA SER A 131 -8.02 -15.29 1.22
C SER A 131 -7.46 -14.58 0.00
N ILE A 132 -6.33 -13.94 0.18
CA ILE A 132 -5.72 -13.06 -0.81
C ILE A 132 -4.45 -13.71 -1.35
N GLU A 133 -4.20 -13.51 -2.61
CA GLU A 133 -2.90 -13.69 -3.24
C GLU A 133 -2.46 -12.36 -3.83
N ASP A 134 -1.25 -11.95 -3.50
CA ASP A 134 -0.64 -10.75 -4.05
C ASP A 134 0.73 -11.06 -4.68
N GLU A 135 1.09 -10.20 -5.60
CA GLU A 135 2.41 -10.12 -6.19
C GLU A 135 2.99 -8.76 -5.88
N GLN A 136 4.21 -8.74 -5.35
CA GLN A 136 4.96 -7.52 -5.13
C GLN A 136 6.22 -7.51 -5.99
N ASP A 137 6.25 -6.60 -6.94
CA ASP A 137 7.42 -6.31 -7.76
C ASP A 137 8.20 -5.16 -7.15
N VAL A 138 9.41 -5.46 -6.71
CA VAL A 138 10.25 -4.52 -5.95
C VAL A 138 11.46 -4.12 -6.76
N LEU A 139 11.66 -2.82 -6.92
CA LEU A 139 12.83 -2.22 -7.56
C LEU A 139 13.45 -1.17 -6.63
N VAL A 140 14.76 -1.04 -6.68
CA VAL A 140 15.47 0.06 -5.99
C VAL A 140 16.34 0.80 -6.99
N GLN A 141 16.10 2.11 -7.13
CA GLN A 141 16.86 2.99 -8.00
C GLN A 141 16.95 4.39 -7.41
N ASN A 142 18.11 5.02 -7.49
CA ASN A 142 18.32 6.41 -7.08
C ASN A 142 17.80 6.70 -5.65
N GLN A 143 18.09 5.80 -4.71
CA GLN A 143 17.62 5.87 -3.32
C GLN A 143 16.09 5.91 -3.14
N LYS A 144 15.38 5.37 -4.10
CA LYS A 144 13.95 5.09 -4.02
C LYS A 144 13.71 3.61 -4.22
N ALA A 145 12.86 3.05 -3.39
CA ALA A 145 12.22 1.78 -3.63
C ALA A 145 10.87 2.03 -4.30
N TYR A 146 10.61 1.30 -5.36
CA TYR A 146 9.30 1.23 -6.02
C TYR A 146 8.74 -0.15 -5.72
N VAL A 147 7.59 -0.20 -5.10
CA VAL A 147 6.86 -1.44 -4.81
C VAL A 147 5.56 -1.40 -5.59
N ILE A 148 5.44 -2.27 -6.57
CA ILE A 148 4.22 -2.46 -7.36
C ILE A 148 3.53 -3.67 -6.77
N THR A 149 2.34 -3.49 -6.20
CA THR A 149 1.57 -4.58 -5.59
C THR A 149 0.34 -4.86 -6.42
N SER A 150 0.17 -6.10 -6.87
CA SER A 150 -0.97 -6.60 -7.63
C SER A 150 -1.75 -7.58 -6.77
N THR A 151 -3.05 -7.35 -6.56
CA THR A 151 -3.83 -8.06 -5.54
C THR A 151 -5.15 -8.58 -6.08
N ALA A 152 -5.43 -9.87 -5.84
CA ALA A 152 -6.69 -10.52 -6.15
C ALA A 152 -7.08 -11.52 -5.03
N LEU A 153 -8.32 -12.04 -5.11
CA LEU A 153 -8.66 -13.22 -4.31
C LEU A 153 -7.83 -14.42 -4.79
N GLN A 154 -7.36 -15.23 -3.86
CA GLN A 154 -6.52 -16.40 -4.16
C GLN A 154 -7.18 -17.34 -5.19
N THR A 155 -8.51 -17.47 -5.14
CA THR A 155 -9.26 -18.31 -6.09
C THR A 155 -9.20 -17.81 -7.53
N ASN A 156 -8.95 -16.52 -7.74
CA ASN A 156 -9.06 -15.87 -9.06
C ASN A 156 -7.78 -15.16 -9.47
N TYR A 157 -6.74 -15.21 -8.65
CA TYR A 157 -5.45 -14.57 -8.94
C TYR A 157 -4.91 -14.95 -10.32
N ALA A 158 -4.90 -16.25 -10.64
CA ALA A 158 -4.42 -16.75 -11.93
C ALA A 158 -5.16 -16.17 -13.14
N THR A 159 -6.42 -15.73 -12.98
CA THR A 159 -7.19 -15.09 -14.05
C THR A 159 -6.67 -13.68 -14.34
N TYR A 160 -6.20 -12.95 -13.33
CA TYR A 160 -5.76 -11.57 -13.45
C TYR A 160 -4.25 -11.42 -13.61
N GLN A 161 -3.49 -12.45 -13.25
CA GLN A 161 -2.03 -12.46 -13.34
C GLN A 161 -1.50 -11.98 -14.69
N PRO A 162 -2.02 -12.41 -15.87
CA PRO A 162 -1.51 -11.90 -17.15
C PRO A 162 -1.65 -10.38 -17.30
N ALA A 163 -2.75 -9.80 -16.81
CA ALA A 163 -2.97 -8.35 -16.86
C ALA A 163 -2.04 -7.61 -15.88
N PHE A 164 -1.75 -8.21 -14.72
CA PHE A 164 -0.76 -7.70 -13.77
C PHE A 164 0.64 -7.68 -14.41
N ASP A 165 1.09 -8.81 -14.94
CA ASP A 165 2.39 -8.96 -15.58
C ASP A 165 2.56 -7.98 -16.74
N GLU A 166 1.56 -7.84 -17.61
CA GLU A 166 1.58 -6.90 -18.72
C GLU A 166 1.76 -5.46 -18.21
N SER A 167 0.97 -5.04 -17.21
CA SER A 167 1.06 -3.70 -16.64
C SER A 167 2.43 -3.46 -16.00
N VAL A 168 2.93 -4.39 -15.17
CA VAL A 168 4.22 -4.31 -14.50
C VAL A 168 5.36 -4.15 -15.50
N GLN A 169 5.34 -4.87 -16.63
CA GLN A 169 6.38 -4.77 -17.67
C GLN A 169 6.40 -3.40 -18.36
N THR A 170 5.35 -2.61 -18.28
CA THR A 170 5.32 -1.23 -18.79
C THR A 170 5.94 -0.23 -17.82
N PHE A 171 6.21 -0.61 -16.58
CA PHE A 171 6.79 0.28 -15.60
C PHE A 171 8.15 0.82 -16.05
N LYS A 172 8.32 2.12 -15.93
CA LYS A 172 9.59 2.81 -16.20
C LYS A 172 9.87 3.81 -15.08
N SER A 173 11.05 3.71 -14.49
CA SER A 173 11.56 4.80 -13.67
C SER A 173 12.21 5.84 -14.59
N THR A 174 11.72 7.08 -14.52
CA THR A 174 12.22 8.19 -15.33
C THR A 174 13.40 8.90 -14.67
N GLY A 175 14.10 8.22 -13.76
CA GLY A 175 15.14 8.76 -12.89
C GLY A 175 16.10 9.71 -13.61
N LEU A 176 15.82 10.99 -13.49
CA LEU A 176 16.85 12.00 -13.70
C LEU A 176 17.88 11.81 -12.58
N THR A 177 19.14 11.67 -12.93
CA THR A 177 20.25 11.79 -12.00
C THR A 177 20.26 13.22 -11.46
N PHE A 178 19.53 13.44 -10.35
CA PHE A 178 19.54 14.74 -9.69
C PHE A 178 20.88 14.93 -8.97
N PRO A 179 21.54 16.08 -9.13
CA PRO A 179 22.72 16.39 -8.33
C PRO A 179 22.32 16.45 -6.85
N TRP A 180 23.10 15.79 -6.02
CA TRP A 180 22.90 15.51 -4.58
C TRP A 180 22.57 16.71 -3.68
N THR A 181 22.72 17.93 -4.16
CA THR A 181 22.56 19.18 -3.39
C THR A 181 21.11 19.56 -3.06
N ILE A 182 20.10 18.92 -3.67
CA ILE A 182 18.68 19.29 -3.45
C ILE A 182 17.95 18.34 -2.49
N VAL A 183 18.52 17.16 -2.19
CA VAL A 183 17.83 16.08 -1.44
C VAL A 183 17.71 16.33 0.05
N LEU A 184 18.48 17.25 0.65
CA LEU A 184 18.47 17.48 2.09
C LEU A 184 17.24 18.28 2.61
N ILE A 185 16.43 18.86 1.75
CA ILE A 185 15.26 19.67 2.17
C ILE A 185 13.97 18.83 2.24
N GLY A 186 13.88 17.72 1.48
CA GLY A 186 12.67 16.88 1.42
C GLY A 186 12.49 15.91 2.61
N ALA A 187 13.56 15.52 3.26
CA ALA A 187 13.51 14.46 4.31
C ALA A 187 12.83 14.93 5.63
N ALA A 188 12.71 16.25 5.85
CA ALA A 188 12.07 16.79 7.06
C ALA A 188 10.54 16.74 7.02
N ILE A 189 9.92 16.61 5.85
CA ILE A 189 8.46 16.70 5.68
C ILE A 189 7.81 15.31 5.73
N ALA A 190 8.49 14.25 5.28
CA ALA A 190 7.94 12.90 5.27
C ALA A 190 7.78 12.27 6.67
N GLY A 191 8.59 12.72 7.66
CA GLY A 191 8.47 12.26 9.05
C GLY A 191 7.19 12.71 9.77
N GLY A 192 6.54 13.78 9.31
CA GLY A 192 5.36 14.35 9.96
C GLY A 192 4.06 13.58 9.68
N VAL A 193 3.93 12.96 8.51
CA VAL A 193 2.67 12.29 8.10
C VAL A 193 2.52 10.93 8.76
N ALA A 194 3.61 10.18 8.94
CA ALA A 194 3.56 8.87 9.60
C ALA A 194 3.20 8.99 11.09
N VAL A 195 3.69 10.06 11.77
CA VAL A 195 3.34 10.34 13.17
C VAL A 195 1.88 10.77 13.31
N GLY A 196 1.34 11.53 12.34
CA GLY A 196 -0.04 12.02 12.36
C GLY A 196 -1.08 10.88 12.30
N LEU A 197 -0.87 9.89 11.47
CA LEU A 197 -1.78 8.73 11.35
C LEU A 197 -1.74 7.83 12.59
N THR A 198 -0.57 7.58 13.15
CA THR A 198 -0.43 6.77 14.38
C THR A 198 -1.12 7.46 15.57
N VAL A 199 -0.96 8.78 15.74
CA VAL A 199 -1.61 9.56 16.79
C VAL A 199 -3.13 9.63 16.58
N PHE A 200 -3.60 9.74 15.34
CA PHE A 200 -5.02 9.73 15.02
C PHE A 200 -5.70 8.40 15.39
N PHE A 201 -5.08 7.27 15.08
CA PHE A 201 -5.61 5.95 15.46
C PHE A 201 -5.52 5.67 16.96
N MET A 202 -4.46 6.13 17.65
CA MET A 202 -4.36 5.99 19.11
C MET A 202 -5.41 6.85 19.83
N ARG A 203 -5.70 8.07 19.36
CA ARG A 203 -6.76 8.91 19.95
C ARG A 203 -8.16 8.35 19.75
N ARG A 204 -8.45 7.67 18.64
CA ARG A 204 -9.76 7.01 18.44
C ARG A 204 -9.96 5.80 19.35
N ARG A 205 -8.91 5.10 19.77
CA ARG A 205 -9.00 3.98 20.73
C ARG A 205 -9.15 4.42 22.18
N GLY A 206 -8.84 5.68 22.52
CA GLY A 206 -8.90 6.22 23.88
C GLY A 206 -10.23 6.85 24.29
N GLN A 207 -11.22 6.98 23.42
CA GLN A 207 -12.55 7.44 23.79
C GLN A 207 -13.39 6.24 24.26
N VAL A 208 -13.09 5.75 25.46
CA VAL A 208 -14.04 4.94 26.23
C VAL A 208 -15.20 5.87 26.59
N ASN A 209 -16.37 5.62 26.01
CA ASN A 209 -17.61 6.24 26.41
C ASN A 209 -17.88 5.82 27.86
N ILE A 210 -17.57 6.66 28.82
CA ILE A 210 -18.00 6.49 30.21
C ILE A 210 -19.50 6.87 30.23
N PRO A 211 -20.42 5.96 30.53
CA PRO A 211 -21.82 6.31 30.68
C PRO A 211 -21.96 7.34 31.81
N PRO A 212 -22.88 8.33 31.70
CA PRO A 212 -23.12 9.27 32.78
C PRO A 212 -23.50 8.51 34.07
N ALA A 213 -22.85 8.91 35.16
CA ALA A 213 -23.15 8.33 36.48
C ALA A 213 -24.64 8.45 36.79
N MET A 214 -25.25 7.34 37.19
CA MET A 214 -26.64 7.34 37.63
C MET A 214 -26.79 8.26 38.86
N PRO A 215 -27.90 9.05 38.97
CA PRO A 215 -28.17 9.87 40.13
C PRO A 215 -28.25 9.00 41.41
N GLN A 216 -27.56 9.39 42.45
CA GLN A 216 -27.63 8.75 43.73
C GLN A 216 -29.06 8.91 44.33
N PRO A 217 -29.63 7.86 44.95
CA PRO A 217 -30.90 7.98 45.67
C PRO A 217 -30.72 8.94 46.85
N PRO A 218 -31.80 9.68 47.23
CA PRO A 218 -31.74 10.63 48.33
C PRO A 218 -31.49 9.89 49.67
N PRO A 219 -30.81 10.55 50.62
CA PRO A 219 -30.54 9.94 51.93
C PRO A 219 -31.84 9.64 52.69
N SER A 220 -31.92 8.42 53.23
CA SER A 220 -33.04 8.00 54.07
C SER A 220 -33.08 8.82 55.35
N THR A 221 -34.23 9.43 55.65
CA THR A 221 -34.50 10.10 56.92
C THR A 221 -34.51 9.05 58.06
N PRO A 222 -33.90 9.38 59.22
CA PRO A 222 -33.94 8.49 60.38
C PRO A 222 -35.35 8.48 60.97
N PRO A 223 -35.78 7.33 61.53
CA PRO A 223 -37.10 7.21 62.21
C PRO A 223 -37.11 7.98 63.51
N SER A 224 -38.21 8.67 63.74
CA SER A 224 -38.59 9.35 65.00
C SER A 224 -38.85 8.41 66.16
#